data_ae0d989b722fb8739576f979021b2450
#
_entry.id   ae0d989b722fb8739576f979021b2450
#
_cell.length_a   1.000
_cell.length_b   1.000
_cell.length_c   1.000
_cell.angle_alpha   90.00
_cell.angle_beta   90.00
_cell.angle_gamma   90.00
#
_symmetry.space_group_name_H-M   'P 1'
#
loop_
_entity.id
_entity.type
_entity.pdbx_description
1 polymer ?
#
loop_
_entity_poly.entity_id
_entity_poly.type
_entity_poly.pdbx_seq_one_letter_code
_entity_poly.pdbx_strand_id
1 'polypeptide(L)'
;LKFSELQMLEGDDQPFCDIYGATSSSVLTEYLSPEEIIDSSEEDLISFLAEKSRNRIKDISKTAELLKKAARDSYRLDKALYEPLNVSIASSFNCIETFKKEIKLIDTAIEREIKGLNPNAFIILQSIDGIGPVFAGGIVAEIGDISAFHSSDALAKYAGLMWKSNQ
;
A
#
# COMPACT_ATOMS: atom_id res chain seq x y z
N LEU A 1 0.56 -18.46 -2.63
CA LEU A 1 0.24 -19.88 -2.75
C LEU A 1 -1.06 -20.31 -2.05
N LYS A 2 -1.45 -19.69 -0.94
CA LYS A 2 -2.70 -20.02 -0.23
C LYS A 2 -3.94 -19.66 -1.06
N PHE A 3 -3.89 -18.52 -1.72
CA PHE A 3 -4.89 -18.02 -2.66
C PHE A 3 -4.17 -17.59 -3.95
N SER A 4 -3.66 -18.57 -4.69
CA SER A 4 -2.85 -18.34 -5.89
C SER A 4 -3.55 -17.48 -6.93
N GLU A 5 -4.86 -17.65 -7.07
CA GLU A 5 -5.66 -16.90 -8.03
C GLU A 5 -5.88 -15.44 -7.65
N LEU A 6 -5.79 -15.07 -6.35
CA LEU A 6 -5.89 -13.66 -5.96
C LEU A 6 -4.79 -12.77 -6.56
N GLN A 7 -3.64 -13.37 -6.87
CA GLN A 7 -2.50 -12.68 -7.48
C GLN A 7 -2.53 -12.69 -9.00
N MET A 8 -3.33 -13.59 -9.60
CA MET A 8 -3.41 -13.78 -11.07
C MET A 8 -4.61 -13.07 -11.70
N LEU A 9 -5.57 -12.64 -10.89
CA LEU A 9 -6.74 -11.94 -11.39
C LEU A 9 -6.37 -10.48 -11.77
N GLU A 10 -6.84 -10.04 -12.92
CA GLU A 10 -6.64 -8.69 -13.43
C GLU A 10 -7.97 -7.99 -13.68
N GLY A 11 -7.97 -6.65 -13.57
CA GLY A 11 -9.12 -5.83 -13.90
C GLY A 11 -10.32 -6.04 -12.98
N ASP A 12 -11.51 -6.15 -13.56
CA ASP A 12 -12.79 -6.24 -12.84
C ASP A 12 -13.02 -7.58 -12.11
N ASP A 13 -12.18 -8.59 -12.36
CA ASP A 13 -12.23 -9.89 -11.71
C ASP A 13 -11.43 -9.95 -10.40
N GLN A 14 -10.72 -8.88 -10.04
CA GLN A 14 -10.02 -8.81 -8.75
C GLN A 14 -10.99 -8.52 -7.61
N PRO A 15 -11.00 -9.34 -6.53
CA PRO A 15 -11.83 -9.05 -5.35
C PRO A 15 -11.34 -7.82 -4.58
N PHE A 16 -10.05 -7.47 -4.68
CA PHE A 16 -9.42 -6.34 -3.97
C PHE A 16 -8.52 -5.53 -4.91
N CYS A 17 -8.61 -4.19 -4.83
CA CYS A 17 -7.70 -3.30 -5.56
C CYS A 17 -6.25 -3.39 -5.05
N ASP A 18 -6.07 -3.74 -3.77
CA ASP A 18 -4.78 -3.92 -3.11
C ASP A 18 -4.80 -5.23 -2.32
N ILE A 19 -4.02 -6.21 -2.79
CA ILE A 19 -3.88 -7.53 -2.14
C ILE A 19 -3.15 -7.45 -0.79
N TYR A 20 -2.42 -6.38 -0.52
CA TYR A 20 -1.77 -6.09 0.75
C TYR A 20 -2.53 -5.06 1.60
N GLY A 21 -3.71 -4.67 1.16
CA GLY A 21 -4.61 -3.78 1.89
C GLY A 21 -5.18 -4.43 3.16
N ALA A 22 -5.77 -3.61 4.04
CA ALA A 22 -6.26 -4.08 5.33
C ALA A 22 -7.32 -5.19 5.20
N THR A 23 -8.26 -5.07 4.25
CA THR A 23 -9.33 -6.06 4.08
C THR A 23 -8.80 -7.38 3.53
N SER A 24 -7.97 -7.34 2.49
CA SER A 24 -7.37 -8.57 1.93
C SER A 24 -6.43 -9.25 2.92
N SER A 25 -5.67 -8.47 3.70
CA SER A 25 -4.85 -8.99 4.80
C SER A 25 -5.69 -9.72 5.84
N SER A 26 -6.85 -9.16 6.23
CA SER A 26 -7.77 -9.82 7.15
C SER A 26 -8.31 -11.14 6.58
N VAL A 27 -8.68 -11.18 5.30
CA VAL A 27 -9.09 -12.44 4.64
C VAL A 27 -7.98 -13.48 4.71
N LEU A 28 -6.74 -13.11 4.35
CA LEU A 28 -5.61 -14.03 4.32
C LEU A 28 -5.16 -14.53 5.70
N THR A 29 -5.47 -13.80 6.77
CA THR A 29 -5.08 -14.15 8.13
C THR A 29 -6.20 -14.83 8.91
N GLU A 30 -7.47 -14.53 8.63
CA GLU A 30 -8.61 -15.08 9.38
C GLU A 30 -9.18 -16.33 8.72
N TYR A 31 -9.18 -16.43 7.38
CA TYR A 31 -9.51 -17.68 6.70
C TYR A 31 -8.27 -18.54 6.51
N LEU A 32 -8.24 -19.71 7.14
CA LEU A 32 -7.06 -20.57 7.21
C LEU A 32 -6.85 -21.40 5.93
N SER A 33 -7.88 -21.57 5.11
CA SER A 33 -7.82 -22.28 3.83
C SER A 33 -8.83 -21.74 2.81
N PRO A 34 -8.66 -22.01 1.50
CA PRO A 34 -9.67 -21.70 0.50
C PRO A 34 -11.01 -22.39 0.77
N GLU A 35 -10.99 -23.58 1.37
CA GLU A 35 -12.19 -24.33 1.74
C GLU A 35 -13.05 -23.55 2.72
N GLU A 36 -12.46 -22.88 3.72
CA GLU A 36 -13.21 -22.09 4.71
C GLU A 36 -13.99 -20.95 4.06
N ILE A 37 -13.44 -20.32 3.01
CA ILE A 37 -14.15 -19.28 2.26
C ILE A 37 -15.31 -19.89 1.46
N ILE A 38 -15.09 -21.06 0.83
CA ILE A 38 -16.12 -21.73 0.04
C ILE A 38 -17.27 -22.16 0.93
N ASP A 39 -16.96 -22.73 2.10
CA ASP A 39 -17.93 -23.29 3.05
C ASP A 39 -18.65 -22.20 3.86
N SER A 40 -18.09 -20.98 3.94
CA SER A 40 -18.75 -19.84 4.59
C SER A 40 -20.06 -19.50 3.87
N SER A 41 -21.09 -19.13 4.64
CA SER A 41 -22.29 -18.56 4.05
C SER A 41 -21.99 -17.27 3.31
N GLU A 42 -22.81 -16.90 2.34
CA GLU A 42 -22.65 -15.62 1.63
C GLU A 42 -22.88 -14.45 2.57
N GLU A 43 -23.85 -14.57 3.49
CA GLU A 43 -24.19 -13.55 4.47
C GLU A 43 -23.03 -13.30 5.46
N ASP A 44 -22.38 -14.37 5.95
CA ASP A 44 -21.24 -14.26 6.84
C ASP A 44 -20.05 -13.60 6.17
N LEU A 45 -19.75 -13.98 4.92
CA LEU A 45 -18.66 -13.42 4.15
C LEU A 45 -18.90 -11.94 3.83
N ILE A 46 -20.12 -11.55 3.46
CA ILE A 46 -20.52 -10.15 3.25
C ILE A 46 -20.36 -9.36 4.54
N SER A 47 -20.84 -9.89 5.66
CA SER A 47 -20.74 -9.23 6.97
C SER A 47 -19.29 -9.03 7.39
N PHE A 48 -18.45 -10.03 7.20
CA PHE A 48 -17.02 -9.97 7.46
C PHE A 48 -16.34 -8.90 6.58
N LEU A 49 -16.59 -8.90 5.27
CA LEU A 49 -16.03 -7.92 4.35
C LEU A 49 -16.49 -6.49 4.68
N ALA A 50 -17.76 -6.30 5.07
CA ALA A 50 -18.29 -5.01 5.49
C ALA A 50 -17.57 -4.47 6.72
N GLU A 51 -17.40 -5.30 7.75
CA GLU A 51 -16.68 -4.94 8.98
C GLU A 51 -15.22 -4.57 8.67
N LYS A 52 -14.47 -5.46 8.02
CA LYS A 52 -13.03 -5.28 7.78
C LYS A 52 -12.71 -4.13 6.81
N SER A 53 -13.61 -3.86 5.85
CA SER A 53 -13.49 -2.72 4.94
C SER A 53 -14.00 -1.41 5.53
N ARG A 54 -14.69 -1.44 6.68
CA ARG A 54 -15.42 -0.29 7.25
C ARG A 54 -16.42 0.27 6.24
N ASN A 55 -17.13 -0.59 5.53
CA ASN A 55 -18.09 -0.26 4.48
C ASN A 55 -17.52 0.60 3.33
N ARG A 56 -16.22 0.48 3.03
CA ARG A 56 -15.59 1.23 1.93
C ARG A 56 -15.64 0.51 0.58
N ILE A 57 -16.00 -0.76 0.55
CA ILE A 57 -16.19 -1.53 -0.68
C ILE A 57 -17.54 -1.15 -1.27
N LYS A 58 -17.55 -0.69 -2.53
CA LYS A 58 -18.78 -0.23 -3.21
C LYS A 58 -19.78 -1.35 -3.45
N ASP A 59 -19.30 -2.52 -3.84
CA ASP A 59 -20.10 -3.71 -4.12
C ASP A 59 -19.54 -4.90 -3.37
N ILE A 60 -19.99 -5.05 -2.13
CA ILE A 60 -19.51 -6.10 -1.23
C ILE A 60 -19.97 -7.48 -1.70
N SER A 61 -21.19 -7.59 -2.25
CA SER A 61 -21.73 -8.86 -2.76
C SER A 61 -20.90 -9.37 -3.93
N LYS A 62 -20.60 -8.52 -4.91
CA LYS A 62 -19.70 -8.86 -6.02
C LYS A 62 -18.31 -9.26 -5.51
N THR A 63 -17.78 -8.55 -4.52
CA THR A 63 -16.48 -8.88 -3.93
C THR A 63 -16.49 -10.26 -3.26
N ALA A 64 -17.57 -10.60 -2.55
CA ALA A 64 -17.74 -11.92 -1.94
C ALA A 64 -17.82 -13.04 -2.99
N GLU A 65 -18.56 -12.82 -4.08
CA GLU A 65 -18.63 -13.76 -5.20
C GLU A 65 -17.26 -13.99 -5.85
N LEU A 66 -16.53 -12.92 -6.15
CA LEU A 66 -15.18 -12.97 -6.71
C LEU A 66 -14.21 -13.69 -5.79
N LEU A 67 -14.30 -13.44 -4.48
CA LEU A 67 -13.47 -14.11 -3.48
C LEU A 67 -13.78 -15.62 -3.42
N LYS A 68 -15.06 -16.01 -3.45
CA LYS A 68 -15.46 -17.42 -3.54
C LYS A 68 -15.01 -18.08 -4.86
N LYS A 69 -15.07 -17.34 -5.98
CA LYS A 69 -14.53 -17.80 -7.27
C LYS A 69 -13.03 -18.05 -7.15
N ALA A 70 -12.27 -17.05 -6.69
CA ALA A 70 -10.82 -17.18 -6.49
C ALA A 70 -10.46 -18.34 -5.54
N ALA A 71 -11.24 -18.55 -4.48
CA ALA A 71 -11.03 -19.67 -3.57
C ALA A 71 -11.29 -21.02 -4.26
N ARG A 72 -12.32 -21.15 -5.11
CA ARG A 72 -12.60 -22.37 -5.88
C ARG A 72 -11.50 -22.70 -6.88
N ASP A 73 -11.00 -21.68 -7.56
CA ASP A 73 -10.01 -21.81 -8.63
C ASP A 73 -8.56 -21.91 -8.07
N SER A 74 -8.36 -21.66 -6.77
CA SER A 74 -7.06 -21.74 -6.13
C SER A 74 -6.55 -23.18 -6.01
N TYR A 75 -5.23 -23.34 -6.15
CA TYR A 75 -4.57 -24.62 -5.97
C TYR A 75 -4.75 -25.15 -4.54
N ARG A 76 -5.05 -26.46 -4.44
CA ARG A 76 -5.24 -27.14 -3.15
C ARG A 76 -3.90 -27.67 -2.65
N LEU A 77 -3.57 -27.32 -1.42
CA LEU A 77 -2.41 -27.85 -0.72
C LEU A 77 -2.81 -29.06 0.13
N ASP A 78 -1.82 -29.89 0.46
CA ASP A 78 -2.00 -30.87 1.54
C ASP A 78 -2.34 -30.16 2.85
N LYS A 79 -3.29 -30.73 3.61
CA LYS A 79 -3.75 -30.15 4.88
C LYS A 79 -2.63 -29.88 5.87
N ALA A 80 -1.59 -30.72 5.88
CA ALA A 80 -0.42 -30.57 6.75
C ALA A 80 0.41 -29.30 6.43
N LEU A 81 0.28 -28.73 5.23
CA LEU A 81 1.01 -27.54 4.81
C LEU A 81 0.30 -26.22 5.15
N TYR A 82 -0.99 -26.25 5.46
CA TYR A 82 -1.72 -25.01 5.74
C TYR A 82 -1.27 -24.34 7.02
N GLU A 83 -1.04 -25.08 8.09
CA GLU A 83 -0.64 -24.52 9.38
C GLU A 83 0.70 -23.75 9.30
N PRO A 84 1.82 -24.34 8.83
CA PRO A 84 3.07 -23.59 8.68
C PRO A 84 2.98 -22.43 7.68
N LEU A 85 2.17 -22.56 6.63
CA LEU A 85 1.92 -21.48 5.68
C LEU A 85 1.18 -20.31 6.34
N ASN A 86 0.15 -20.59 7.13
CA ASN A 86 -0.62 -19.58 7.85
C ASN A 86 0.25 -18.82 8.85
N VAL A 87 1.11 -19.52 9.60
CA VAL A 87 2.08 -18.90 10.51
C VAL A 87 3.04 -17.98 9.74
N SER A 88 3.55 -18.44 8.59
CA SER A 88 4.44 -17.63 7.74
C SER A 88 3.74 -16.38 7.19
N ILE A 89 2.50 -16.51 6.73
CA ILE A 89 1.69 -15.38 6.23
C ILE A 89 1.44 -14.38 7.36
N ALA A 90 0.98 -14.83 8.53
CA ALA A 90 0.72 -13.97 9.68
C ALA A 90 1.99 -13.23 10.12
N SER A 91 3.13 -13.93 10.19
CA SER A 91 4.43 -13.32 10.50
C SER A 91 4.82 -12.24 9.48
N SER A 92 4.62 -12.51 8.19
CA SER A 92 4.93 -11.55 7.11
C SER A 92 4.06 -10.29 7.21
N PHE A 93 2.76 -10.44 7.49
CA PHE A 93 1.88 -9.28 7.70
C PHE A 93 2.26 -8.48 8.95
N ASN A 94 2.65 -9.13 10.05
CA ASN A 94 3.16 -8.45 11.24
C ASN A 94 4.42 -7.63 10.94
N CYS A 95 5.33 -8.15 10.11
CA CYS A 95 6.49 -7.40 9.65
C CYS A 95 6.09 -6.18 8.82
N ILE A 96 5.17 -6.36 7.86
CA ILE A 96 4.68 -5.25 7.02
C ILE A 96 4.05 -4.15 7.88
N GLU A 97 3.19 -4.51 8.83
CA GLU A 97 2.56 -3.52 9.73
C GLU A 97 3.59 -2.82 10.64
N THR A 98 4.60 -3.55 11.09
CA THR A 98 5.70 -2.95 11.85
C THR A 98 6.46 -1.94 11.00
N PHE A 99 6.87 -2.30 9.77
CA PHE A 99 7.55 -1.39 8.86
C PHE A 99 6.70 -0.14 8.54
N LYS A 100 5.40 -0.29 8.31
CA LYS A 100 4.51 0.86 8.09
C LYS A 100 4.50 1.82 9.28
N LYS A 101 4.53 1.31 10.51
CA LYS A 101 4.60 2.13 11.73
C LYS A 101 5.94 2.85 11.83
N GLU A 102 7.05 2.13 11.61
CA GLU A 102 8.40 2.71 11.66
C GLU A 102 8.61 3.78 10.59
N ILE A 103 8.16 3.55 9.35
CA ILE A 103 8.21 4.54 8.27
C ILE A 103 7.47 5.82 8.70
N LYS A 104 6.25 5.68 9.25
CA LYS A 104 5.48 6.84 9.71
C LYS A 104 6.18 7.63 10.82
N LEU A 105 6.87 6.95 11.74
CA LEU A 105 7.67 7.59 12.79
C LEU A 105 8.84 8.36 12.19
N ILE A 106 9.56 7.77 11.24
CA ILE A 106 10.67 8.39 10.53
C ILE A 106 10.19 9.62 9.74
N ASP A 107 9.10 9.47 8.97
CA ASP A 107 8.51 10.57 8.21
C ASP A 107 8.15 11.77 9.13
N THR A 108 7.55 11.48 10.30
CA THR A 108 7.21 12.51 11.29
C THR A 108 8.46 13.18 11.86
N ALA A 109 9.53 12.42 12.10
CA ALA A 109 10.79 12.97 12.59
C ALA A 109 11.45 13.87 11.52
N ILE A 110 11.50 13.42 10.27
CA ILE A 110 12.02 14.21 9.15
C ILE A 110 11.24 15.51 9.00
N GLU A 111 9.91 15.44 8.99
CA GLU A 111 9.05 16.63 8.90
C GLU A 111 9.37 17.66 9.99
N ARG A 112 9.53 17.20 11.23
CA ARG A 112 9.87 18.06 12.37
C ARG A 112 11.22 18.74 12.18
N GLU A 113 12.26 18.00 11.80
CA GLU A 113 13.61 18.54 11.60
C GLU A 113 13.65 19.55 10.45
N ILE A 114 13.03 19.26 9.32
CA ILE A 114 12.98 20.16 8.16
C ILE A 114 12.21 21.46 8.47
N LYS A 115 11.08 21.34 9.19
CA LYS A 115 10.35 22.53 9.68
C LYS A 115 11.22 23.42 10.61
N GLY A 116 12.10 22.82 11.39
CA GLY A 116 13.04 23.55 12.26
C GLY A 116 14.15 24.22 11.48
N LEU A 117 14.65 23.59 10.41
CA LEU A 117 15.79 24.09 9.63
C LEU A 117 15.39 25.16 8.59
N ASN A 118 14.33 24.89 7.83
CA ASN A 118 13.90 25.80 6.75
C ASN A 118 12.36 25.82 6.61
N PRO A 119 11.65 26.48 7.56
CA PRO A 119 10.19 26.50 7.58
C PRO A 119 9.58 27.15 6.34
N ASN A 120 10.23 28.19 5.80
CA ASN A 120 9.70 28.91 4.62
C ASN A 120 9.73 28.04 3.35
N ALA A 121 10.85 27.39 3.06
CA ALA A 121 10.94 26.49 1.91
C ALA A 121 9.96 25.33 2.04
N PHE A 122 9.81 24.76 3.23
CA PHE A 122 8.89 23.69 3.49
C PHE A 122 7.43 24.09 3.22
N ILE A 123 6.99 25.25 3.72
CA ILE A 123 5.63 25.76 3.51
C ILE A 123 5.37 26.08 2.03
N ILE A 124 6.35 26.71 1.35
CA ILE A 124 6.23 27.03 -0.09
C ILE A 124 6.07 25.75 -0.90
N LEU A 125 6.88 24.73 -0.65
CA LEU A 125 6.77 23.46 -1.36
C LEU A 125 5.42 22.78 -1.14
N GLN A 126 4.90 22.80 0.08
CA GLN A 126 3.59 22.23 0.40
C GLN A 126 2.41 23.02 -0.20
N SER A 127 2.60 24.24 -0.65
CA SER A 127 1.56 25.00 -1.36
C SER A 127 1.34 24.50 -2.79
N ILE A 128 2.23 23.63 -3.29
CA ILE A 128 2.12 23.02 -4.62
C ILE A 128 1.27 21.73 -4.50
N ASP A 129 0.21 21.65 -5.27
CA ASP A 129 -0.67 20.47 -5.28
C ASP A 129 0.13 19.19 -5.58
N GLY A 130 -0.06 18.19 -4.73
CA GLY A 130 0.64 16.90 -4.82
C GLY A 130 1.97 16.83 -4.05
N ILE A 131 2.50 17.94 -3.54
CA ILE A 131 3.69 17.93 -2.67
C ILE A 131 3.27 17.88 -1.20
N GLY A 132 3.26 16.66 -0.65
CA GLY A 132 3.03 16.43 0.78
C GLY A 132 4.29 16.62 1.63
N PRO A 133 4.17 16.50 2.98
CA PRO A 133 5.28 16.73 3.91
C PRO A 133 6.55 15.94 3.61
N VAL A 134 6.41 14.67 3.24
CA VAL A 134 7.54 13.78 2.94
C VAL A 134 8.29 14.25 1.70
N PHE A 135 7.57 14.58 0.61
CA PHE A 135 8.19 15.12 -0.61
C PHE A 135 8.83 16.49 -0.35
N ALA A 136 8.14 17.39 0.35
CA ALA A 136 8.70 18.70 0.71
C ALA A 136 9.98 18.55 1.53
N GLY A 137 9.99 17.65 2.51
CA GLY A 137 11.16 17.32 3.32
C GLY A 137 12.31 16.79 2.48
N GLY A 138 12.05 15.83 1.60
CA GLY A 138 13.06 15.27 0.69
C GLY A 138 13.67 16.32 -0.23
N ILE A 139 12.85 17.18 -0.84
CA ILE A 139 13.32 18.27 -1.72
C ILE A 139 14.20 19.25 -0.94
N VAL A 140 13.79 19.69 0.24
CA VAL A 140 14.60 20.62 1.06
C VAL A 140 15.93 19.97 1.48
N ALA A 141 15.91 18.69 1.87
CA ALA A 141 17.11 17.97 2.25
C ALA A 141 18.09 17.79 1.08
N GLU A 142 17.58 17.48 -0.12
CA GLU A 142 18.41 17.26 -1.32
C GLU A 142 19.00 18.57 -1.85
N ILE A 143 18.24 19.66 -1.87
CA ILE A 143 18.71 20.98 -2.34
C ILE A 143 19.66 21.62 -1.32
N GLY A 144 19.40 21.43 -0.02
CA GLY A 144 20.15 22.08 1.04
C GLY A 144 19.99 23.60 1.00
N ASP A 145 21.08 24.31 0.72
CA ASP A 145 21.06 25.78 0.59
C ASP A 145 20.75 26.19 -0.86
N ILE A 146 19.56 26.74 -1.10
CA ILE A 146 19.13 27.22 -2.40
C ILE A 146 20.03 28.34 -2.94
N SER A 147 20.73 29.10 -2.09
CA SER A 147 21.65 30.16 -2.49
C SER A 147 22.91 29.65 -3.20
N ALA A 148 23.20 28.36 -3.07
CA ALA A 148 24.26 27.68 -3.84
C ALA A 148 24.00 27.62 -5.34
N PHE A 149 22.74 27.77 -5.76
CA PHE A 149 22.34 27.73 -7.16
C PHE A 149 22.18 29.15 -7.71
N HIS A 150 23.01 29.50 -8.70
CA HIS A 150 23.01 30.83 -9.29
C HIS A 150 21.80 31.13 -10.19
N SER A 151 21.00 30.12 -10.56
CA SER A 151 19.80 30.26 -11.37
C SER A 151 18.86 29.06 -11.24
N SER A 152 17.59 29.22 -11.63
CA SER A 152 16.61 28.14 -11.75
C SER A 152 17.07 27.05 -12.73
N ASP A 153 17.77 27.42 -13.78
CA ASP A 153 18.32 26.47 -14.77
C ASP A 153 19.41 25.58 -14.16
N ALA A 154 20.23 26.14 -13.25
CA ALA A 154 21.24 25.37 -12.52
C ALA A 154 20.57 24.33 -11.61
N LEU A 155 19.49 24.72 -10.93
CA LEU A 155 18.71 23.81 -10.10
C LEU A 155 18.01 22.73 -10.96
N ALA A 156 17.44 23.10 -12.09
CA ALA A 156 16.81 22.16 -13.02
C ALA A 156 17.83 21.12 -13.54
N LYS A 157 19.04 21.56 -13.87
CA LYS A 157 20.14 20.67 -14.28
C LYS A 157 20.56 19.72 -13.15
N TYR A 158 20.64 20.22 -11.92
CA TYR A 158 20.93 19.42 -10.74
C TYR A 158 19.88 18.32 -10.55
N ALA A 159 18.60 18.66 -10.71
CA ALA A 159 17.47 17.72 -10.69
C ALA A 159 17.40 16.77 -11.91
N GLY A 160 18.37 16.83 -12.84
CA GLY A 160 18.39 16.00 -14.04
C GLY A 160 17.44 16.45 -15.15
N LEU A 161 16.77 17.59 -15.01
CA LEU A 161 15.88 18.17 -16.01
C LEU A 161 16.70 18.96 -17.02
N MET A 162 17.15 18.27 -18.07
CA MET A 162 17.90 18.90 -19.17
C MET A 162 17.03 19.03 -20.41
N TRP A 163 16.84 20.27 -20.88
CA TRP A 163 16.27 20.51 -22.22
C TRP A 163 17.35 20.26 -23.26
N LYS A 164 17.18 19.23 -24.11
CA LYS A 164 17.94 19.17 -25.37
C LYS A 164 17.30 20.15 -26.31
N SER A 165 17.93 21.29 -26.55
CA SER A 165 17.60 22.09 -27.75
C SER A 165 18.00 21.24 -28.95
N ASN A 166 17.02 20.78 -29.71
CA ASN A 166 17.30 20.29 -31.08
C ASN A 166 17.76 21.48 -31.91
N GLN A 167 19.06 21.55 -32.17
CA GLN A 167 19.60 22.33 -33.27
C GLN A 167 19.49 21.50 -34.54
#